data_38664730b9c4b953e862c867ed22887c
#
_entry.id   38664730b9c4b953e862c867ed22887c
#
_cell.length_a   1.000
_cell.length_b   1.000
_cell.length_c   1.000
_cell.angle_alpha   90.00
_cell.angle_beta   90.00
_cell.angle_gamma   90.00
#
_symmetry.space_group_name_H-M   'P 1'
#
loop_
_entity.id
_entity.type
_entity.pdbx_description
1 polymer ?
#
loop_
_entity_poly.entity_id
_entity_poly.type
_entity_poly.pdbx_seq_one_letter_code
_entity_poly.pdbx_strand_id
1 'polypeptide(L)'
;YRHYFRGKKMMIEFYVISQKIELALKQAQDMYDKAQSLGNHDGMREACLCLMTGYFNTLRYKEGITYLNKAFELTSPDSSLATQIDLLTKAVLAYSYLHDNDNMFRYLEELNNAKNRLQEEGTTVLTNGYTNLYLLIDLQYALYYTRLQRSAEAWEYLQKAERHLSTSSFLPYRLIRLAAYAEYYQLTKEYDKALVYLEDAIELVTPISLDNAMIYGLQKADILVKMGFPDDALPIYKQITKARDSLYTVFSTSQIEQIQSLYNMDQLLFQKEQRQATFHRICLVTSIIIIIALLLFNLHMYRSRKRLQQDEKEMRKLAIIAEEANEVKSRFLANMSYNIRIPLNNVVG
;
A
#
# COMPACT_ATOMS: atom_id res chain seq x y z
N TYR A 1 -4.46 -0.79 -10.77
CA TYR A 1 -4.16 -1.17 -9.37
C TYR A 1 -2.68 -1.42 -9.11
N ARG A 2 -1.87 -1.93 -10.07
CA ARG A 2 -0.44 -2.23 -9.89
C ARG A 2 0.36 -1.07 -9.30
N HIS A 3 0.18 0.17 -9.79
CA HIS A 3 0.86 1.36 -9.28
C HIS A 3 0.43 1.72 -7.86
N TYR A 4 -0.85 1.52 -7.51
CA TYR A 4 -1.36 1.75 -6.16
C TYR A 4 -0.67 0.84 -5.14
N PHE A 5 -0.66 -0.49 -5.38
CA PHE A 5 -0.06 -1.44 -4.46
C PHE A 5 1.47 -1.27 -4.36
N ARG A 6 2.13 -0.93 -5.47
CA ARG A 6 3.57 -0.60 -5.45
C ARG A 6 3.87 0.64 -4.59
N GLY A 7 3.09 1.70 -4.72
CA GLY A 7 3.24 2.91 -3.90
C GLY A 7 2.97 2.64 -2.42
N LYS A 8 1.93 1.84 -2.12
CA LYS A 8 1.62 1.41 -0.75
C LYS A 8 2.76 0.60 -0.13
N LYS A 9 3.31 -0.37 -0.87
CA LYS A 9 4.48 -1.16 -0.43
C LYS A 9 5.65 -0.25 -0.06
N MET A 10 6.03 0.67 -0.94
CA MET A 10 7.14 1.61 -0.67
C MET A 10 6.89 2.45 0.58
N MET A 11 5.66 2.90 0.80
CA MET A 11 5.30 3.66 2.01
C MET A 11 5.42 2.80 3.27
N ILE A 12 4.98 1.54 3.21
CA ILE A 12 5.08 0.59 4.33
C ILE A 12 6.56 0.30 4.65
N GLU A 13 7.37 0.04 3.62
CA GLU A 13 8.82 -0.15 3.78
C GLU A 13 9.49 1.07 4.42
N PHE A 14 9.09 2.27 4.03
CA PHE A 14 9.55 3.51 4.67
C PHE A 14 9.18 3.56 6.16
N TYR A 15 7.96 3.15 6.54
CA TYR A 15 7.58 3.08 7.94
C TYR A 15 8.41 2.06 8.73
N VAL A 16 8.72 0.90 8.14
CA VAL A 16 9.61 -0.10 8.77
C VAL A 16 11.00 0.49 8.99
N ILE A 17 11.60 1.12 7.98
CA ILE A 17 12.92 1.76 8.09
C ILE A 17 12.90 2.88 9.14
N SER A 18 11.81 3.63 9.23
CA SER A 18 11.62 4.70 10.22
C SER A 18 11.22 4.19 11.62
N GLN A 19 11.29 2.90 11.88
CA GLN A 19 10.91 2.24 13.15
C GLN A 19 9.44 2.48 13.57
N LYS A 20 8.56 2.83 12.62
CA LYS A 20 7.12 3.00 12.85
C LYS A 20 6.37 1.69 12.56
N ILE A 21 6.72 0.64 13.28
CA ILE A 21 6.32 -0.73 12.94
C ILE A 21 4.82 -0.96 13.07
N GLU A 22 4.16 -0.46 14.12
CA GLU A 22 2.71 -0.61 14.30
C GLU A 22 1.92 0.06 13.15
N LEU A 23 2.39 1.22 12.71
CA LEU A 23 1.82 1.91 11.55
C LEU A 23 2.06 1.11 10.26
N ALA A 24 3.25 0.54 10.10
CA ALA A 24 3.58 -0.32 8.96
C ALA A 24 2.66 -1.55 8.91
N LEU A 25 2.47 -2.24 10.04
CA LEU A 25 1.59 -3.41 10.15
C LEU A 25 0.14 -3.06 9.82
N LYS A 26 -0.39 -1.94 10.37
CA LYS A 26 -1.74 -1.48 10.04
C LYS A 26 -1.89 -1.18 8.55
N GLN A 27 -0.96 -0.42 7.96
CA GLN A 27 -1.02 -0.07 6.53
C GLN A 27 -0.87 -1.30 5.62
N ALA A 28 -0.11 -2.32 6.06
CA ALA A 28 0.00 -3.58 5.34
C ALA A 28 -1.30 -4.40 5.43
N GLN A 29 -1.97 -4.41 6.59
CA GLN A 29 -3.28 -5.03 6.73
C GLN A 29 -4.34 -4.32 5.87
N ASP A 30 -4.42 -2.98 5.92
CA ASP A 30 -5.31 -2.19 5.05
C ASP A 30 -5.06 -2.48 3.56
N MET A 31 -3.79 -2.64 3.18
CA MET A 31 -3.40 -3.02 1.81
C MET A 31 -3.90 -4.42 1.45
N TYR A 32 -3.80 -5.38 2.39
CA TYR A 32 -4.29 -6.75 2.20
C TYR A 32 -5.81 -6.75 1.98
N ASP A 33 -6.56 -6.11 2.87
CA ASP A 33 -8.03 -6.05 2.83
C ASP A 33 -8.52 -5.39 1.54
N LYS A 34 -7.86 -4.32 1.12
CA LYS A 34 -8.14 -3.66 -0.16
C LYS A 34 -7.85 -4.57 -1.35
N ALA A 35 -6.72 -5.27 -1.34
CA ALA A 35 -6.36 -6.21 -2.40
C ALA A 35 -7.37 -7.36 -2.48
N GLN A 36 -7.81 -7.88 -1.32
CA GLN A 36 -8.81 -8.93 -1.21
C GLN A 36 -10.17 -8.48 -1.77
N SER A 37 -10.63 -7.27 -1.42
CA SER A 37 -11.88 -6.71 -1.94
C SER A 37 -11.90 -6.52 -3.46
N LEU A 38 -10.70 -6.45 -4.08
CA LEU A 38 -10.51 -6.30 -5.52
C LEU A 38 -10.16 -7.62 -6.22
N GLY A 39 -10.05 -8.75 -5.49
CA GLY A 39 -9.60 -10.03 -6.03
C GLY A 39 -8.16 -9.97 -6.57
N ASN A 40 -7.31 -9.08 -6.05
CA ASN A 40 -5.97 -8.85 -6.57
C ASN A 40 -4.94 -9.68 -5.78
N HIS A 41 -4.62 -10.88 -6.30
CA HIS A 41 -3.67 -11.81 -5.67
C HIS A 41 -2.26 -11.22 -5.51
N ASP A 42 -1.76 -10.46 -6.49
CA ASP A 42 -0.46 -9.79 -6.40
C ASP A 42 -0.43 -8.76 -5.26
N GLY A 43 -1.49 -7.97 -5.13
CA GLY A 43 -1.62 -7.01 -4.02
C GLY A 43 -1.68 -7.69 -2.65
N MET A 44 -2.43 -8.80 -2.52
CA MET A 44 -2.48 -9.60 -1.29
C MET A 44 -1.12 -10.20 -0.95
N ARG A 45 -0.40 -10.76 -1.94
CA ARG A 45 0.95 -11.31 -1.75
C ARG A 45 1.92 -10.24 -1.24
N GLU A 46 1.99 -9.09 -1.90
CA GLU A 46 2.87 -7.99 -1.49
C GLU A 46 2.54 -7.48 -0.07
N ALA A 47 1.26 -7.41 0.28
CA ALA A 47 0.84 -7.07 1.64
C ALA A 47 1.28 -8.12 2.68
N CYS A 48 1.18 -9.41 2.35
CA CYS A 48 1.69 -10.50 3.20
C CYS A 48 3.20 -10.38 3.44
N LEU A 49 3.98 -10.03 2.40
CA LEU A 49 5.43 -9.81 2.55
C LEU A 49 5.75 -8.59 3.42
N CYS A 50 4.97 -7.54 3.33
CA CYS A 50 5.09 -6.38 4.23
C CYS A 50 4.75 -6.75 5.69
N LEU A 51 3.67 -7.53 5.91
CA LEU A 51 3.30 -8.02 7.24
C LEU A 51 4.38 -8.93 7.82
N MET A 52 4.90 -9.86 7.02
CA MET A 52 6.04 -10.71 7.42
C MET A 52 7.20 -9.84 7.93
N THR A 53 7.62 -8.85 7.14
CA THR A 53 8.73 -7.96 7.51
C THR A 53 8.44 -7.20 8.81
N GLY A 54 7.24 -6.66 8.97
CA GLY A 54 6.82 -5.97 10.19
C GLY A 54 6.84 -6.89 11.42
N TYR A 55 6.33 -8.11 11.30
CA TYR A 55 6.35 -9.09 12.40
C TYR A 55 7.77 -9.55 12.75
N PHE A 56 8.66 -9.73 11.78
CA PHE A 56 10.06 -10.04 12.04
C PHE A 56 10.76 -8.91 12.81
N ASN A 57 10.47 -7.65 12.48
CA ASN A 57 11.01 -6.49 13.21
C ASN A 57 10.48 -6.35 14.64
N THR A 58 9.37 -7.01 14.99
CA THR A 58 8.83 -7.05 16.37
C THR A 58 9.10 -8.37 17.08
N LEU A 59 10.01 -9.19 16.56
CA LEU A 59 10.40 -10.51 17.10
C LEU A 59 9.24 -11.53 17.12
N ARG A 60 8.14 -11.25 16.41
CA ARG A 60 6.96 -12.11 16.28
C ARG A 60 7.11 -13.06 15.09
N TYR A 61 8.10 -13.90 15.16
CA TYR A 61 8.55 -14.74 14.04
C TYR A 61 7.48 -15.73 13.55
N LYS A 62 6.70 -16.31 14.45
CA LYS A 62 5.65 -17.28 14.09
C LYS A 62 4.59 -16.63 13.19
N GLU A 63 4.15 -15.45 13.56
CA GLU A 63 3.21 -14.68 12.75
C GLU A 63 3.84 -14.27 11.41
N GLY A 64 5.10 -13.86 11.43
CA GLY A 64 5.84 -13.55 10.21
C GLY A 64 5.90 -14.73 9.24
N ILE A 65 6.21 -15.93 9.72
CA ILE A 65 6.21 -17.16 8.89
C ILE A 65 4.81 -17.50 8.38
N THR A 66 3.76 -17.27 9.17
CA THR A 66 2.38 -17.47 8.71
C THR A 66 2.08 -16.61 7.47
N TYR A 67 2.49 -15.36 7.48
CA TYR A 67 2.31 -14.47 6.32
C TYR A 67 3.24 -14.81 5.15
N LEU A 68 4.44 -15.30 5.40
CA LEU A 68 5.31 -15.82 4.36
C LEU A 68 4.65 -17.00 3.63
N ASN A 69 4.13 -17.98 4.37
CA ASN A 69 3.42 -19.14 3.79
C ASN A 69 2.20 -18.70 2.99
N LYS A 70 1.42 -17.75 3.51
CA LYS A 70 0.29 -17.16 2.79
C LYS A 70 0.71 -16.44 1.50
N ALA A 71 1.88 -15.81 1.48
CA ALA A 71 2.43 -15.23 0.25
C ALA A 71 2.77 -16.31 -0.79
N PHE A 72 3.28 -17.48 -0.37
CA PHE A 72 3.48 -18.63 -1.27
C PHE A 72 2.16 -19.15 -1.84
N GLU A 73 1.13 -19.33 -1.01
CA GLU A 73 -0.20 -19.79 -1.45
C GLU A 73 -0.85 -18.83 -2.48
N LEU A 74 -0.60 -17.52 -2.35
CA LEU A 74 -1.09 -16.49 -3.26
C LEU A 74 -0.27 -16.37 -4.55
N THR A 75 0.84 -17.09 -4.65
CA THR A 75 1.74 -17.03 -5.81
C THR A 75 1.39 -18.15 -6.81
N SER A 76 0.98 -17.74 -8.02
CA SER A 76 0.71 -18.70 -9.09
C SER A 76 2.00 -19.44 -9.49
N PRO A 77 1.92 -20.73 -9.85
CA PRO A 77 3.04 -21.46 -10.47
C PRO A 77 3.59 -20.79 -11.73
N ASP A 78 2.72 -20.07 -12.47
CA ASP A 78 3.08 -19.33 -13.69
C ASP A 78 3.60 -17.90 -13.39
N SER A 79 3.85 -17.58 -12.13
CA SER A 79 4.41 -16.29 -11.74
C SER A 79 5.78 -16.09 -12.38
N SER A 80 6.11 -14.79 -12.67
CA SER A 80 7.41 -14.46 -13.24
C SER A 80 8.56 -14.97 -12.37
N LEU A 81 9.65 -15.37 -13.01
CA LEU A 81 10.86 -15.85 -12.33
C LEU A 81 11.37 -14.82 -11.28
N ALA A 82 11.26 -13.53 -11.60
CA ALA A 82 11.60 -12.46 -10.66
C ALA A 82 10.73 -12.50 -9.38
N THR A 83 9.44 -12.79 -9.49
CA THR A 83 8.54 -12.94 -8.33
C THR A 83 8.90 -14.15 -7.50
N GLN A 84 9.22 -15.28 -8.14
CA GLN A 84 9.65 -16.51 -7.47
C GLN A 84 10.98 -16.28 -6.70
N ILE A 85 11.95 -15.63 -7.33
CA ILE A 85 13.24 -15.29 -6.72
C ILE A 85 13.06 -14.36 -5.51
N ASP A 86 12.24 -13.31 -5.61
CA ASP A 86 11.99 -12.40 -4.46
C ASP A 86 11.39 -13.17 -3.28
N LEU A 87 10.40 -14.01 -3.51
CA LEU A 87 9.73 -14.80 -2.48
C LEU A 87 10.68 -15.83 -1.84
N LEU A 88 11.42 -16.58 -2.66
CA LEU A 88 12.39 -17.55 -2.18
C LEU A 88 13.53 -16.89 -1.41
N THR A 89 14.00 -15.74 -1.85
CA THR A 89 14.99 -14.94 -1.13
C THR A 89 14.51 -14.58 0.28
N LYS A 90 13.28 -14.14 0.41
CA LYS A 90 12.68 -13.81 1.72
C LYS A 90 12.53 -15.05 2.61
N ALA A 91 12.18 -16.20 2.02
CA ALA A 91 12.10 -17.47 2.75
C ALA A 91 13.47 -17.91 3.28
N VAL A 92 14.49 -17.93 2.42
CA VAL A 92 15.88 -18.27 2.82
C VAL A 92 16.37 -17.39 3.96
N LEU A 93 16.18 -16.07 3.86
CA LEU A 93 16.60 -15.13 4.90
C LEU A 93 15.81 -15.34 6.20
N ALA A 94 14.50 -15.55 6.13
CA ALA A 94 13.65 -15.78 7.30
C ALA A 94 14.07 -17.05 8.07
N TYR A 95 14.23 -18.16 7.38
CA TYR A 95 14.63 -19.42 8.01
C TYR A 95 16.11 -19.43 8.42
N SER A 96 16.99 -18.74 7.69
CA SER A 96 18.37 -18.51 8.13
C SER A 96 18.45 -17.76 9.46
N TYR A 97 17.62 -16.71 9.59
CA TYR A 97 17.52 -15.92 10.82
C TYR A 97 16.97 -16.75 12.01
N LEU A 98 16.02 -17.63 11.76
CA LEU A 98 15.46 -18.54 12.77
C LEU A 98 16.36 -19.75 13.09
N HIS A 99 17.51 -19.90 12.44
CA HIS A 99 18.37 -21.08 12.51
C HIS A 99 17.66 -22.40 12.17
N ASP A 100 16.57 -22.32 11.39
CA ASP A 100 15.87 -23.49 10.85
C ASP A 100 16.57 -23.95 9.57
N ASN A 101 17.63 -24.77 9.76
CA ASN A 101 18.52 -25.17 8.68
C ASN A 101 17.81 -26.05 7.63
N ASP A 102 16.81 -26.83 8.01
CA ASP A 102 16.12 -27.75 7.09
C ASP A 102 15.25 -26.95 6.10
N ASN A 103 14.43 -26.04 6.60
CA ASN A 103 13.61 -25.17 5.76
C ASN A 103 14.48 -24.17 4.98
N MET A 104 15.51 -23.61 5.61
CA MET A 104 16.47 -22.74 4.92
C MET A 104 17.10 -23.44 3.72
N PHE A 105 17.60 -24.68 3.88
CA PHE A 105 18.26 -25.42 2.81
C PHE A 105 17.26 -25.77 1.68
N ARG A 106 16.05 -26.20 2.01
CA ARG A 106 15.03 -26.48 1.01
C ARG A 106 14.77 -25.28 0.11
N TYR A 107 14.51 -24.10 0.69
CA TYR A 107 14.26 -22.89 -0.09
C TYR A 107 15.52 -22.36 -0.79
N LEU A 108 16.71 -22.63 -0.23
CA LEU A 108 17.99 -22.28 -0.86
C LEU A 108 18.22 -23.09 -2.14
N GLU A 109 17.93 -24.38 -2.14
CA GLU A 109 17.96 -25.22 -3.34
C GLU A 109 16.99 -24.72 -4.41
N GLU A 110 15.75 -24.40 -4.03
CA GLU A 110 14.76 -23.84 -4.95
C GLU A 110 15.23 -22.50 -5.52
N LEU A 111 15.83 -21.63 -4.68
CA LEU A 111 16.38 -20.35 -5.10
C LEU A 111 17.56 -20.51 -6.07
N ASN A 112 18.43 -21.46 -5.80
CA ASN A 112 19.55 -21.79 -6.67
C ASN A 112 19.09 -22.32 -8.02
N ASN A 113 18.06 -23.16 -8.04
CA ASN A 113 17.44 -23.65 -9.29
C ASN A 113 16.78 -22.51 -10.07
N ALA A 114 16.08 -21.59 -9.40
CA ALA A 114 15.51 -20.40 -10.03
C ALA A 114 16.59 -19.49 -10.62
N LYS A 115 17.73 -19.34 -9.93
CA LYS A 115 18.92 -18.62 -10.45
C LYS A 115 19.47 -19.28 -11.72
N ASN A 116 19.58 -20.62 -11.76
CA ASN A 116 20.08 -21.33 -12.94
C ASN A 116 19.16 -21.14 -14.15
N ARG A 117 17.84 -21.23 -13.96
CA ARG A 117 16.85 -20.91 -15.00
C ARG A 117 16.99 -19.48 -15.51
N LEU A 118 17.24 -18.50 -14.62
CA LEU A 118 17.49 -17.11 -15.02
C LEU A 118 18.72 -16.96 -15.93
N GLN A 119 19.77 -17.77 -15.69
CA GLN A 119 20.96 -17.81 -16.54
C GLN A 119 20.68 -18.40 -17.91
N GLU A 120 19.91 -19.49 -17.97
CA GLU A 120 19.52 -20.17 -19.22
C GLU A 120 18.64 -19.30 -20.13
N GLU A 121 17.75 -18.51 -19.55
CA GLU A 121 16.90 -17.57 -20.28
C GLU A 121 17.69 -16.42 -20.95
N GLY A 122 19.00 -16.34 -20.73
CA GLY A 122 19.89 -15.34 -21.34
C GLY A 122 19.50 -13.90 -21.01
N THR A 123 18.76 -13.72 -19.94
CA THR A 123 18.21 -12.42 -19.56
C THR A 123 19.37 -11.53 -19.14
N THR A 124 19.75 -10.60 -20.00
CA THR A 124 20.68 -9.49 -19.73
C THR A 124 20.25 -8.57 -18.59
N VAL A 125 19.18 -8.89 -17.87
CA VAL A 125 18.72 -8.30 -16.61
C VAL A 125 19.73 -8.52 -15.45
N LEU A 126 20.83 -9.22 -15.72
CA LEU A 126 21.99 -9.36 -14.83
C LEU A 126 22.72 -8.04 -14.54
N THR A 127 22.27 -6.94 -15.09
CA THR A 127 22.77 -5.61 -14.71
C THR A 127 22.41 -5.30 -13.26
N ASN A 128 23.39 -5.34 -12.38
CA ASN A 128 23.45 -4.80 -11.01
C ASN A 128 22.42 -5.33 -9.97
N GLY A 129 21.25 -5.83 -10.34
CA GLY A 129 20.24 -6.32 -9.40
C GLY A 129 20.50 -7.74 -8.91
N TYR A 130 21.02 -8.62 -9.77
CA TYR A 130 21.21 -10.04 -9.47
C TYR A 130 22.63 -10.41 -9.02
N THR A 131 23.61 -9.50 -9.11
CA THR A 131 24.97 -9.75 -8.56
C THR A 131 24.88 -10.06 -7.07
N ASN A 132 24.01 -9.37 -6.36
CA ASN A 132 23.74 -9.62 -4.94
C ASN A 132 23.02 -10.97 -4.70
N LEU A 133 22.27 -11.50 -5.67
CA LEU A 133 21.62 -12.82 -5.55
C LEU A 133 22.66 -13.96 -5.50
N TYR A 134 23.70 -13.91 -6.35
CA TYR A 134 24.78 -14.89 -6.34
C TYR A 134 25.54 -14.82 -5.03
N LEU A 135 25.90 -13.60 -4.60
CA LEU A 135 26.54 -13.36 -3.30
C LEU A 135 25.70 -13.95 -2.15
N LEU A 136 24.39 -13.69 -2.14
CA LEU A 136 23.48 -14.20 -1.11
C LEU A 136 23.46 -15.73 -1.08
N ILE A 137 23.26 -16.35 -2.23
CA ILE A 137 23.16 -17.82 -2.34
C ILE A 137 24.44 -18.48 -1.80
N ASP A 138 25.60 -18.00 -2.22
CA ASP A 138 26.87 -18.57 -1.75
C ASP A 138 27.09 -18.35 -0.25
N LEU A 139 26.73 -17.18 0.29
CA LEU A 139 26.80 -16.91 1.72
C LEU A 139 25.84 -17.79 2.53
N GLN A 140 24.63 -18.05 2.02
CA GLN A 140 23.68 -18.91 2.71
C GLN A 140 24.12 -20.40 2.69
N TYR A 141 24.73 -20.88 1.61
CA TYR A 141 25.38 -22.20 1.62
C TYR A 141 26.54 -22.24 2.60
N ALA A 142 27.37 -21.20 2.67
CA ALA A 142 28.45 -21.12 3.64
C ALA A 142 27.94 -21.21 5.08
N LEU A 143 26.89 -20.43 5.43
CA LEU A 143 26.23 -20.51 6.74
C LEU A 143 25.64 -21.89 7.02
N TYR A 144 24.96 -22.48 6.05
CA TYR A 144 24.40 -23.83 6.18
C TYR A 144 25.48 -24.86 6.51
N TYR A 145 26.56 -24.91 5.74
CA TYR A 145 27.66 -25.87 5.99
C TYR A 145 28.43 -25.57 7.28
N THR A 146 28.57 -24.30 7.65
CA THR A 146 29.15 -23.92 8.95
C THR A 146 28.32 -24.49 10.10
N ARG A 147 27.00 -24.36 10.06
CA ARG A 147 26.09 -24.89 11.08
C ARG A 147 26.06 -26.41 11.14
N LEU A 148 26.30 -27.08 10.00
CA LEU A 148 26.50 -28.53 9.93
C LEU A 148 27.92 -28.98 10.31
N GLN A 149 28.80 -28.08 10.75
CA GLN A 149 30.20 -28.33 11.11
C GLN A 149 31.07 -28.88 9.95
N ARG A 150 30.67 -28.57 8.71
CA ARG A 150 31.36 -28.95 7.47
C ARG A 150 32.25 -27.80 7.00
N SER A 151 33.40 -27.61 7.67
CA SER A 151 34.25 -26.44 7.48
C SER A 151 34.84 -26.31 6.07
N ALA A 152 35.16 -27.44 5.40
CA ALA A 152 35.75 -27.42 4.06
C ALA A 152 34.75 -26.85 3.03
N GLU A 153 33.51 -27.31 3.05
CA GLU A 153 32.47 -26.84 2.15
C GLU A 153 32.05 -25.41 2.49
N ALA A 154 31.97 -25.07 3.77
CA ALA A 154 31.70 -23.72 4.21
C ALA A 154 32.72 -22.73 3.65
N TRP A 155 34.03 -23.09 3.72
CA TRP A 155 35.11 -22.29 3.17
C TRP A 155 35.01 -22.14 1.65
N GLU A 156 34.73 -23.20 0.93
CA GLU A 156 34.55 -23.15 -0.52
C GLU A 156 33.51 -22.14 -0.93
N TYR A 157 32.34 -22.15 -0.24
CA TYR A 157 31.26 -21.21 -0.52
C TYR A 157 31.60 -19.77 -0.09
N LEU A 158 32.33 -19.56 0.99
CA LEU A 158 32.84 -18.24 1.34
C LEU A 158 33.75 -17.68 0.24
N GLN A 159 34.65 -18.52 -0.32
CA GLN A 159 35.51 -18.12 -1.43
C GLN A 159 34.71 -17.84 -2.73
N LYS A 160 33.62 -18.58 -2.99
CA LYS A 160 32.74 -18.29 -4.11
C LYS A 160 32.03 -16.93 -3.91
N ALA A 161 31.52 -16.67 -2.71
CA ALA A 161 30.87 -15.41 -2.36
C ALA A 161 31.76 -14.19 -2.60
N GLU A 162 33.07 -14.27 -2.26
CA GLU A 162 34.02 -13.17 -2.48
C GLU A 162 34.14 -12.75 -3.96
N ARG A 163 33.94 -13.67 -4.91
CA ARG A 163 33.95 -13.34 -6.35
C ARG A 163 32.79 -12.47 -6.79
N HIS A 164 31.72 -12.47 -6.02
CA HIS A 164 30.51 -11.71 -6.29
C HIS A 164 30.43 -10.41 -5.47
N LEU A 165 31.36 -10.21 -4.54
CA LEU A 165 31.40 -9.00 -3.72
C LEU A 165 31.87 -7.81 -4.58
N SER A 166 31.15 -6.71 -4.49
CA SER A 166 31.51 -5.44 -5.11
C SER A 166 31.38 -4.29 -4.12
N THR A 167 32.02 -3.15 -4.42
CA THR A 167 31.89 -1.94 -3.62
C THR A 167 30.47 -1.38 -3.58
N SER A 168 29.65 -1.71 -4.59
CA SER A 168 28.22 -1.36 -4.67
C SER A 168 27.29 -2.42 -4.05
N SER A 169 27.85 -3.48 -3.42
CA SER A 169 27.00 -4.50 -2.77
C SER A 169 26.13 -3.88 -1.68
N PHE A 170 24.85 -4.26 -1.71
CA PHE A 170 23.84 -3.73 -0.79
C PHE A 170 24.20 -4.08 0.66
N LEU A 171 24.04 -3.11 1.56
CA LEU A 171 24.49 -3.21 2.95
C LEU A 171 24.07 -4.51 3.68
N PRO A 172 22.81 -5.01 3.61
CA PRO A 172 22.46 -6.27 4.24
C PRO A 172 23.34 -7.45 3.82
N TYR A 173 23.73 -7.52 2.55
CA TYR A 173 24.58 -8.62 2.07
C TYR A 173 26.01 -8.51 2.60
N ARG A 174 26.52 -7.28 2.78
CA ARG A 174 27.81 -7.05 3.44
C ARG A 174 27.78 -7.51 4.90
N LEU A 175 26.67 -7.26 5.61
CA LEU A 175 26.49 -7.74 6.99
C LEU A 175 26.39 -9.28 7.06
N ILE A 176 25.63 -9.90 6.15
CA ILE A 176 25.52 -11.38 6.07
C ILE A 176 26.90 -11.98 5.82
N ARG A 177 27.72 -11.35 4.97
CA ARG A 177 29.09 -11.79 4.73
C ARG A 177 29.94 -11.75 6.01
N LEU A 178 29.95 -10.64 6.73
CA LEU A 178 30.70 -10.50 7.98
C LEU A 178 30.25 -11.54 9.01
N ALA A 179 28.95 -11.75 9.15
CA ALA A 179 28.37 -12.77 10.03
C ALA A 179 28.80 -14.18 9.62
N ALA A 180 28.76 -14.50 8.32
CA ALA A 180 29.17 -15.80 7.82
C ALA A 180 30.65 -16.12 8.10
N TYR A 181 31.54 -15.17 7.92
CA TYR A 181 32.94 -15.32 8.29
C TYR A 181 33.13 -15.46 9.81
N ALA A 182 32.41 -14.66 10.60
CA ALA A 182 32.47 -14.76 12.04
C ALA A 182 32.01 -16.13 12.55
N GLU A 183 30.88 -16.68 12.02
CA GLU A 183 30.41 -18.03 12.36
C GLU A 183 31.43 -19.10 11.91
N TYR A 184 31.98 -18.97 10.71
CA TYR A 184 33.00 -19.89 10.21
C TYR A 184 34.24 -19.93 11.10
N TYR A 185 34.83 -18.78 11.47
CA TYR A 185 36.01 -18.71 12.31
C TYR A 185 35.71 -19.13 13.76
N GLN A 186 34.51 -19.00 14.24
CA GLN A 186 34.07 -19.64 15.50
C GLN A 186 34.07 -21.16 15.40
N LEU A 187 33.62 -21.75 14.30
CA LEU A 187 33.64 -23.18 14.04
C LEU A 187 35.09 -23.72 14.02
N THR A 188 35.98 -23.03 13.33
CA THR A 188 37.38 -23.42 13.23
C THR A 188 38.21 -23.08 14.46
N LYS A 189 37.59 -22.43 15.48
CA LYS A 189 38.25 -21.93 16.71
C LYS A 189 39.30 -20.88 16.48
N GLU A 190 39.28 -20.21 15.36
CA GLU A 190 40.14 -19.07 15.04
C GLU A 190 39.52 -17.78 15.60
N TYR A 191 39.34 -17.73 16.91
CA TYR A 191 38.52 -16.71 17.59
C TYR A 191 39.00 -15.28 17.34
N ASP A 192 40.31 -15.04 17.24
CA ASP A 192 40.87 -13.71 16.91
C ASP A 192 40.33 -13.18 15.60
N LYS A 193 40.26 -14.06 14.56
CA LYS A 193 39.67 -13.66 13.27
C LYS A 193 38.18 -13.44 13.38
N ALA A 194 37.45 -14.30 14.12
CA ALA A 194 36.04 -14.12 14.35
C ALA A 194 35.73 -12.76 14.99
N LEU A 195 36.53 -12.33 15.97
CA LEU A 195 36.40 -11.01 16.62
C LEU A 195 36.54 -9.85 15.63
N VAL A 196 37.53 -9.90 14.71
CA VAL A 196 37.71 -8.87 13.69
C VAL A 196 36.42 -8.70 12.84
N TYR A 197 35.85 -9.81 12.34
CA TYR A 197 34.63 -9.75 11.53
C TYR A 197 33.42 -9.27 12.32
N LEU A 198 33.34 -9.57 13.62
CA LEU A 198 32.28 -9.04 14.47
C LEU A 198 32.45 -7.54 14.76
N GLU A 199 33.67 -7.07 14.93
CA GLU A 199 33.96 -5.65 15.10
C GLU A 199 33.60 -4.85 13.86
N ASP A 200 33.97 -5.33 12.68
CA ASP A 200 33.56 -4.74 11.40
C ASP A 200 32.03 -4.71 11.24
N ALA A 201 31.34 -5.79 11.66
CA ALA A 201 29.87 -5.85 11.60
C ALA A 201 29.24 -4.85 12.58
N ILE A 202 29.75 -4.72 13.81
CA ILE A 202 29.30 -3.76 14.81
C ILE A 202 29.50 -2.33 14.30
N GLU A 203 30.68 -2.00 13.79
CA GLU A 203 30.97 -0.67 13.25
C GLU A 203 30.03 -0.32 12.10
N LEU A 204 29.83 -1.25 11.17
CA LEU A 204 29.00 -1.06 9.99
C LEU A 204 27.50 -0.88 10.33
N VAL A 205 27.00 -1.57 11.36
CA VAL A 205 25.56 -1.59 11.67
C VAL A 205 25.15 -0.58 12.75
N THR A 206 26.04 -0.17 13.63
CA THR A 206 25.74 0.74 14.76
C THR A 206 25.04 2.04 14.34
N PRO A 207 25.40 2.72 13.24
CA PRO A 207 24.70 3.93 12.81
C PRO A 207 23.28 3.70 12.32
N ILE A 208 22.89 2.44 12.06
CA ILE A 208 21.66 2.06 11.38
C ILE A 208 20.69 1.34 12.31
N SER A 209 21.23 0.39 13.10
CA SER A 209 20.43 -0.47 13.98
C SER A 209 21.23 -0.85 15.21
N LEU A 210 20.90 -0.20 16.33
CA LEU A 210 21.52 -0.52 17.61
C LEU A 210 21.19 -1.94 18.08
N ASP A 211 19.98 -2.45 17.76
CA ASP A 211 19.58 -3.82 18.09
C ASP A 211 20.48 -4.85 17.41
N ASN A 212 20.75 -4.69 16.12
CA ASN A 212 21.67 -5.57 15.41
C ASN A 212 23.12 -5.43 15.92
N ALA A 213 23.54 -4.22 16.27
CA ALA A 213 24.86 -4.01 16.88
C ALA A 213 24.98 -4.76 18.23
N MET A 214 23.91 -4.77 19.03
CA MET A 214 23.87 -5.54 20.29
C MET A 214 23.96 -7.05 20.06
N ILE A 215 23.32 -7.59 19.00
CA ILE A 215 23.41 -9.02 18.67
C ILE A 215 24.86 -9.41 18.37
N TYR A 216 25.55 -8.65 17.52
CA TYR A 216 26.98 -8.90 17.24
C TYR A 216 27.87 -8.64 18.46
N GLY A 217 27.53 -7.66 19.31
CA GLY A 217 28.20 -7.41 20.58
C GLY A 217 28.09 -8.58 21.56
N LEU A 218 26.91 -9.22 21.65
CA LEU A 218 26.72 -10.45 22.45
C LEU A 218 27.59 -11.58 21.90
N GLN A 219 27.60 -11.80 20.59
CA GLN A 219 28.48 -12.82 20.00
C GLN A 219 29.97 -12.56 20.29
N LYS A 220 30.40 -11.29 20.22
CA LYS A 220 31.75 -10.89 20.61
C LYS A 220 32.08 -11.24 22.07
N ALA A 221 31.16 -10.89 23.00
CA ALA A 221 31.34 -11.19 24.41
C ALA A 221 31.40 -12.70 24.67
N ASP A 222 30.54 -13.50 24.01
CA ASP A 222 30.56 -14.96 24.10
C ASP A 222 31.88 -15.57 23.61
N ILE A 223 32.48 -15.01 22.55
CA ILE A 223 33.79 -15.46 22.07
C ILE A 223 34.86 -15.13 23.08
N LEU A 224 34.89 -13.91 23.65
CA LEU A 224 35.85 -13.53 24.68
C LEU A 224 35.82 -14.48 25.90
N VAL A 225 34.60 -14.88 26.32
CA VAL A 225 34.44 -15.89 27.39
C VAL A 225 35.06 -17.23 26.97
N LYS A 226 34.81 -17.70 25.74
CA LYS A 226 35.37 -18.94 25.18
C LYS A 226 36.88 -18.90 25.11
N MET A 227 37.49 -17.74 24.88
CA MET A 227 38.93 -17.50 24.86
C MET A 227 39.55 -17.41 26.28
N GLY A 228 38.74 -17.37 27.34
CA GLY A 228 39.18 -17.24 28.72
C GLY A 228 39.37 -15.78 29.18
N PHE A 229 38.74 -14.82 28.51
CA PHE A 229 38.72 -13.39 28.84
C PHE A 229 37.37 -12.88 29.34
N PRO A 230 36.79 -13.44 30.44
CA PRO A 230 35.48 -13.03 30.94
C PRO A 230 35.48 -11.59 31.44
N ASP A 231 36.61 -11.09 31.95
CA ASP A 231 36.71 -9.70 32.42
C ASP A 231 36.55 -8.68 31.27
N ASP A 232 36.98 -9.01 30.06
CA ASP A 232 36.77 -8.19 28.87
C ASP A 232 35.35 -8.31 28.32
N ALA A 233 34.69 -9.44 28.49
CA ALA A 233 33.32 -9.64 28.09
C ALA A 233 32.30 -8.90 29.00
N LEU A 234 32.59 -8.78 30.30
CA LEU A 234 31.67 -8.20 31.29
C LEU A 234 31.27 -6.75 30.99
N PRO A 235 32.15 -5.83 30.59
CA PRO A 235 31.76 -4.48 30.17
C PRO A 235 30.80 -4.49 28.98
N ILE A 236 31.00 -5.38 28.01
CA ILE A 236 30.18 -5.50 26.83
C ILE A 236 28.74 -5.93 27.23
N TYR A 237 28.60 -6.97 28.05
CA TYR A 237 27.30 -7.39 28.56
C TYR A 237 26.58 -6.29 29.34
N LYS A 238 27.30 -5.55 30.21
CA LYS A 238 26.75 -4.42 30.96
C LYS A 238 26.26 -3.30 30.04
N GLN A 239 27.06 -2.96 29.03
CA GLN A 239 26.71 -1.93 28.07
C GLN A 239 25.46 -2.33 27.26
N ILE A 240 25.40 -3.59 26.80
CA ILE A 240 24.24 -4.12 26.06
C ILE A 240 22.99 -4.13 26.93
N THR A 241 23.09 -4.58 28.18
CA THR A 241 21.95 -4.59 29.12
C THR A 241 21.41 -3.18 29.32
N LYS A 242 22.30 -2.20 29.57
CA LYS A 242 21.90 -0.79 29.72
C LYS A 242 21.26 -0.21 28.45
N ALA A 243 21.86 -0.50 27.29
CA ALA A 243 21.33 -0.05 26.01
C ALA A 243 19.95 -0.68 25.72
N ARG A 244 19.78 -1.98 26.01
CA ARG A 244 18.50 -2.67 25.85
C ARG A 244 17.40 -2.08 26.74
N ASP A 245 17.68 -1.78 27.99
CA ASP A 245 16.72 -1.16 28.91
C ASP A 245 16.31 0.25 28.43
N SER A 246 17.26 1.03 27.90
CA SER A 246 16.99 2.33 27.27
C SER A 246 16.15 2.19 26.02
N LEU A 247 16.49 1.26 25.14
CA LEU A 247 15.75 0.98 23.93
C LEU A 247 14.33 0.49 24.19
N TYR A 248 14.16 -0.38 25.20
CA TYR A 248 12.83 -0.85 25.61
C TYR A 248 11.94 0.31 26.05
N THR A 249 12.49 1.26 26.81
CA THR A 249 11.77 2.46 27.23
C THR A 249 11.39 3.34 26.03
N VAL A 250 12.34 3.60 25.12
CA VAL A 250 12.09 4.39 23.88
C VAL A 250 11.08 3.69 22.98
N PHE A 251 11.21 2.37 22.82
CA PHE A 251 10.33 1.56 21.99
C PHE A 251 8.89 1.56 22.55
N SER A 252 8.71 1.35 23.85
CA SER A 252 7.40 1.38 24.48
C SER A 252 6.73 2.76 24.37
N THR A 253 7.49 3.84 24.55
CA THR A 253 6.98 5.22 24.36
C THR A 253 6.59 5.46 22.90
N SER A 254 7.45 5.05 21.97
CA SER A 254 7.16 5.16 20.54
C SER A 254 5.93 4.34 20.11
N GLN A 255 5.75 3.14 20.65
CA GLN A 255 4.53 2.35 20.41
C GLN A 255 3.27 3.06 20.91
N ILE A 256 3.31 3.65 22.11
CA ILE A 256 2.19 4.42 22.67
C ILE A 256 1.85 5.60 21.74
N GLU A 257 2.85 6.36 21.30
CA GLU A 257 2.66 7.47 20.35
C GLU A 257 2.09 7.00 19.01
N GLN A 258 2.57 5.86 18.51
CA GLN A 258 2.04 5.26 17.27
C GLN A 258 0.59 4.82 17.43
N ILE A 259 0.22 4.18 18.54
CA ILE A 259 -1.16 3.79 18.85
C ILE A 259 -2.05 5.02 18.97
N GLN A 260 -1.60 6.09 19.63
CA GLN A 260 -2.32 7.35 19.69
C GLN A 260 -2.49 7.99 18.32
N SER A 261 -1.46 7.98 17.49
CA SER A 261 -1.52 8.48 16.11
C SER A 261 -2.53 7.69 15.27
N LEU A 262 -2.53 6.35 15.40
CA LEU A 262 -3.50 5.48 14.73
C LEU A 262 -4.94 5.78 15.18
N TYR A 263 -5.16 5.93 16.48
CA TYR A 263 -6.46 6.30 17.03
C TYR A 263 -6.96 7.65 16.51
N ASN A 264 -6.08 8.65 16.49
CA ASN A 264 -6.41 9.97 15.95
C ASN A 264 -6.72 9.91 14.45
N MET A 265 -5.97 9.12 13.69
CA MET A 265 -6.22 8.90 12.26
C MET A 265 -7.58 8.23 12.02
N ASP A 266 -7.93 7.22 12.81
CA ASP A 266 -9.23 6.54 12.72
C ASP A 266 -10.38 7.50 13.05
N GLN A 267 -10.20 8.36 14.06
CA GLN A 267 -11.17 9.41 14.38
C GLN A 267 -11.35 10.42 13.24
N LEU A 268 -10.26 10.85 12.60
CA LEU A 268 -10.32 11.75 11.45
C LEU A 268 -11.01 11.10 10.24
N LEU A 269 -10.75 9.81 9.98
CA LEU A 269 -11.43 9.05 8.93
C LEU A 269 -12.93 8.94 9.21
N PHE A 270 -13.32 8.60 10.42
CA PHE A 270 -14.72 8.55 10.83
C PHE A 270 -15.44 9.89 10.70
N GLN A 271 -14.79 10.99 11.10
CA GLN A 271 -15.32 12.35 10.92
C GLN A 271 -15.48 12.71 9.43
N LYS A 272 -14.52 12.30 8.59
CA LYS A 272 -14.59 12.49 7.13
C LYS A 272 -15.78 11.75 6.53
N GLU A 273 -15.99 10.50 6.90
CA GLU A 273 -17.12 9.70 6.45
C GLU A 273 -18.47 10.31 6.89
N GLN A 274 -18.56 10.75 8.13
CA GLN A 274 -19.75 11.44 8.62
C GLN A 274 -20.03 12.74 7.85
N ARG A 275 -19.00 13.54 7.57
CA ARG A 275 -19.15 14.76 6.75
C ARG A 275 -19.60 14.43 5.34
N GLN A 276 -19.06 13.40 4.72
CA GLN A 276 -19.49 12.96 3.39
C GLN A 276 -20.95 12.48 3.39
N ALA A 277 -21.34 11.68 4.38
CA ALA A 277 -22.73 11.22 4.52
C ALA A 277 -23.71 12.40 4.72
N THR A 278 -23.32 13.38 5.54
CA THR A 278 -24.10 14.60 5.75
C THR A 278 -24.21 15.43 4.47
N PHE A 279 -23.12 15.59 3.74
CA PHE A 279 -23.10 16.27 2.44
C PHE A 279 -24.05 15.59 1.42
N HIS A 280 -23.99 14.27 1.31
CA HIS A 280 -24.91 13.52 0.43
C HIS A 280 -26.38 13.69 0.83
N ARG A 281 -26.68 13.70 2.13
CA ARG A 281 -28.06 13.96 2.62
C ARG A 281 -28.54 15.36 2.23
N ILE A 282 -27.69 16.38 2.39
CA ILE A 282 -28.00 17.76 2.01
C ILE A 282 -28.25 17.83 0.49
N CYS A 283 -27.39 17.22 -0.33
CA CYS A 283 -27.56 17.20 -1.77
C CYS A 283 -28.87 16.50 -2.20
N LEU A 284 -29.26 15.42 -1.54
CA LEU A 284 -30.54 14.74 -1.80
C LEU A 284 -31.72 15.63 -1.47
N VAL A 285 -31.73 16.26 -0.29
CA VAL A 285 -32.81 17.15 0.13
C VAL A 285 -32.96 18.33 -0.82
N THR A 286 -31.86 18.98 -1.17
CA THR A 286 -31.87 20.12 -2.10
C THR A 286 -32.35 19.72 -3.49
N SER A 287 -31.96 18.54 -3.99
CA SER A 287 -32.43 18.00 -5.27
C SER A 287 -33.93 17.76 -5.27
N ILE A 288 -34.51 17.23 -4.18
CA ILE A 288 -35.93 17.02 -4.02
C ILE A 288 -36.67 18.35 -4.03
N ILE A 289 -36.16 19.35 -3.30
CA ILE A 289 -36.79 20.72 -3.27
C ILE A 289 -36.81 21.33 -4.67
N ILE A 290 -35.70 21.22 -5.44
CA ILE A 290 -35.63 21.74 -6.81
C ILE A 290 -36.63 21.03 -7.71
N ILE A 291 -36.78 19.70 -7.61
CA ILE A 291 -37.76 18.94 -8.40
C ILE A 291 -39.17 19.39 -8.08
N ILE A 292 -39.51 19.57 -6.80
CA ILE A 292 -40.85 20.05 -6.38
C ILE A 292 -41.10 21.45 -6.93
N ALA A 293 -40.11 22.36 -6.84
CA ALA A 293 -40.24 23.71 -7.38
C ALA A 293 -40.48 23.72 -8.89
N LEU A 294 -39.80 22.86 -9.64
CA LEU A 294 -39.98 22.72 -11.07
C LEU A 294 -41.37 22.15 -11.41
N LEU A 295 -41.88 21.20 -10.64
CA LEU A 295 -43.22 20.66 -10.82
C LEU A 295 -44.28 21.73 -10.57
N LEU A 296 -44.15 22.50 -9.49
CA LEU A 296 -45.06 23.60 -9.18
C LEU A 296 -45.05 24.68 -10.26
N PHE A 297 -43.85 25.02 -10.75
CA PHE A 297 -43.66 25.97 -11.85
C PHE A 297 -44.35 25.46 -13.15
N ASN A 298 -44.15 24.19 -13.49
CA ASN A 298 -44.81 23.59 -14.65
C ASN A 298 -46.36 23.58 -14.51
N LEU A 299 -46.86 23.26 -13.32
CA LEU A 299 -48.30 23.32 -13.04
C LEU A 299 -48.85 24.75 -13.15
N HIS A 300 -48.10 25.74 -12.65
CA HIS A 300 -48.49 27.13 -12.79
C HIS A 300 -48.50 27.57 -14.26
N MET A 301 -47.48 27.25 -15.02
CA MET A 301 -47.43 27.53 -16.47
C MET A 301 -48.54 26.84 -17.25
N TYR A 302 -48.86 25.59 -16.91
CA TYR A 302 -49.98 24.87 -17.53
C TYR A 302 -51.31 25.54 -17.26
N ARG A 303 -51.59 25.94 -16.00
CA ARG A 303 -52.78 26.66 -15.60
C ARG A 303 -52.86 28.03 -16.28
N SER A 304 -51.78 28.76 -16.35
CA SER A 304 -51.71 30.06 -17.02
C SER A 304 -52.01 29.95 -18.53
N ARG A 305 -51.38 28.98 -19.21
CA ARG A 305 -51.66 28.72 -20.63
C ARG A 305 -53.13 28.35 -20.89
N LYS A 306 -53.75 27.53 -20.00
CA LYS A 306 -55.14 27.16 -20.13
C LYS A 306 -56.07 28.36 -19.96
N ARG A 307 -55.78 29.28 -19.01
CA ARG A 307 -56.52 30.55 -18.85
C ARG A 307 -56.39 31.41 -20.08
N LEU A 308 -55.16 31.61 -20.57
CA LEU A 308 -54.93 32.41 -21.76
C LEU A 308 -55.71 31.91 -22.98
N GLN A 309 -55.78 30.58 -23.19
CA GLN A 309 -56.58 29.97 -24.24
C GLN A 309 -58.07 30.16 -24.06
N GLN A 310 -58.56 30.20 -22.82
CA GLN A 310 -59.97 30.52 -22.55
C GLN A 310 -60.28 31.97 -22.83
N ASP A 311 -59.44 32.87 -22.37
CA ASP A 311 -59.59 34.32 -22.60
C ASP A 311 -59.51 34.64 -24.10
N GLU A 312 -58.63 33.98 -24.87
CA GLU A 312 -58.55 34.13 -26.31
C GLU A 312 -59.82 33.63 -27.01
N LYS A 313 -60.38 32.51 -26.56
CA LYS A 313 -61.66 32.00 -27.10
C LYS A 313 -62.83 32.94 -26.81
N GLU A 314 -62.89 33.54 -25.60
CA GLU A 314 -63.92 34.51 -25.24
C GLU A 314 -63.78 35.80 -26.05
N MET A 315 -62.53 36.30 -26.19
CA MET A 315 -62.24 37.48 -27.03
C MET A 315 -62.64 37.26 -28.50
N ARG A 316 -62.36 36.09 -29.03
CA ARG A 316 -62.80 35.72 -30.40
C ARG A 316 -64.33 35.71 -30.55
N LYS A 317 -65.02 35.14 -29.54
CA LYS A 317 -66.52 35.18 -29.55
C LYS A 317 -67.08 36.59 -29.48
N LEU A 318 -66.50 37.43 -28.61
CA LEU A 318 -66.94 38.85 -28.50
C LEU A 318 -66.60 39.62 -29.77
N ALA A 319 -65.47 39.34 -30.43
CA ALA A 319 -65.13 39.96 -31.72
C ALA A 319 -66.14 39.59 -32.83
N ILE A 320 -66.54 38.31 -32.90
CA ILE A 320 -67.57 37.86 -33.85
C ILE A 320 -68.94 38.53 -33.56
N ILE A 321 -69.36 38.61 -32.30
CA ILE A 321 -70.61 39.28 -31.94
C ILE A 321 -70.56 40.80 -32.28
N ALA A 322 -69.42 41.45 -32.04
CA ALA A 322 -69.25 42.85 -32.39
C ALA A 322 -69.26 43.07 -33.91
N GLU A 323 -68.72 42.15 -34.69
CA GLU A 323 -68.71 42.21 -36.15
C GLU A 323 -70.10 42.01 -36.71
N GLU A 324 -70.86 41.03 -36.21
CA GLU A 324 -72.27 40.83 -36.55
C GLU A 324 -73.16 42.06 -36.18
N ALA A 325 -72.98 42.63 -34.95
CA ALA A 325 -73.68 43.82 -34.56
C ALA A 325 -73.33 45.04 -35.49
N ASN A 326 -72.10 45.15 -35.91
CA ASN A 326 -71.68 46.21 -36.84
C ASN A 326 -72.18 46.02 -38.25
N GLU A 327 -72.29 44.75 -38.70
CA GLU A 327 -72.98 44.42 -39.99
C GLU A 327 -74.50 44.78 -39.89
N VAL A 328 -75.14 44.37 -38.83
CA VAL A 328 -76.56 44.74 -38.63
C VAL A 328 -76.81 46.25 -38.61
N LYS A 329 -75.95 46.97 -37.91
CA LYS A 329 -75.95 48.45 -37.85
C LYS A 329 -75.71 49.05 -39.25
N SER A 330 -74.76 48.53 -40.00
CA SER A 330 -74.46 48.97 -41.36
C SER A 330 -75.63 48.72 -42.33
N ARG A 331 -76.22 47.51 -42.27
CA ARG A 331 -77.46 47.19 -43.05
C ARG A 331 -78.65 48.11 -42.64
N PHE A 332 -78.77 48.36 -41.34
CA PHE A 332 -79.85 49.24 -40.85
C PHE A 332 -79.66 50.67 -41.39
N LEU A 333 -78.45 51.22 -41.29
CA LEU A 333 -78.07 52.56 -41.78
C LEU A 333 -78.25 52.63 -43.31
N ALA A 334 -77.90 51.60 -44.08
CA ALA A 334 -78.09 51.52 -45.50
C ALA A 334 -79.57 51.51 -45.88
N ASN A 335 -80.41 50.70 -45.17
CA ASN A 335 -81.83 50.64 -45.38
C ASN A 335 -82.54 51.97 -44.99
N MET A 336 -82.10 52.59 -43.86
CA MET A 336 -82.61 53.93 -43.48
C MET A 336 -82.24 54.96 -44.55
N SER A 337 -81.00 54.97 -45.05
CA SER A 337 -80.52 55.90 -46.09
C SER A 337 -81.33 55.73 -47.36
N TYR A 338 -81.64 54.47 -47.73
CA TYR A 338 -82.47 54.16 -48.90
C TYR A 338 -83.95 54.61 -48.65
N ASN A 339 -84.55 54.28 -47.49
CA ASN A 339 -85.90 54.67 -47.18
C ASN A 339 -86.09 56.19 -46.97
N ILE A 340 -85.09 56.93 -46.56
CA ILE A 340 -85.15 58.41 -46.48
C ILE A 340 -84.92 59.03 -47.88
N ARG A 341 -84.08 58.45 -48.70
CA ARG A 341 -83.80 59.01 -50.05
C ARG A 341 -85.03 58.96 -51.01
N ILE A 342 -85.89 57.94 -50.87
CA ILE A 342 -87.05 57.80 -51.75
C ILE A 342 -88.06 58.92 -51.49
N PRO A 343 -88.50 59.19 -50.23
CA PRO A 343 -89.49 60.27 -49.99
C PRO A 343 -88.83 61.64 -50.21
N LEU A 344 -87.54 61.80 -49.99
CA LEU A 344 -86.87 63.11 -50.22
C LEU A 344 -86.75 63.43 -51.71
N ASN A 345 -86.52 62.47 -52.56
CA ASN A 345 -86.52 62.69 -54.02
C ASN A 345 -87.93 62.93 -54.57
N ASN A 346 -89.04 62.47 -53.87
CA ASN A 346 -90.40 62.72 -54.26
C ASN A 346 -90.93 64.10 -53.77
N VAL A 347 -90.15 64.83 -52.92
CA VAL A 347 -90.49 66.15 -52.41
C VAL A 347 -89.72 67.29 -53.12
N VAL A 348 -88.58 66.96 -53.79
CA VAL A 348 -87.74 67.94 -54.48
C VAL A 348 -87.86 67.87 -56.00
N GLY A 349 -88.59 66.92 -56.57
CA GLY A 349 -88.91 66.83 -58.00
C GLY A 349 -90.15 67.44 -58.45
#